data_94e7b22a73acfa40c858ae95380f4a4d
#
_entry.id   94e7b22a73acfa40c858ae95380f4a4d
#
_cell.length_a   1.000
_cell.length_b   1.000
_cell.length_c   1.000
_cell.angle_alpha   90.00
_cell.angle_beta   90.00
_cell.angle_gamma   90.00
#
_symmetry.space_group_name_H-M   'P 1'
#
loop_
_entity.id
_entity.type
_entity.pdbx_description
1 polymer ?
#
loop_
_entity_poly.entity_id
_entity_poly.type
_entity_poly.pdbx_seq_one_letter_code
_entity_poly.pdbx_strand_id
1 'polypeptide(L)'
;MDVVSVTAVVHDKAGRFVRGLGPGDIEVFEDGVRQDVSYFREVSGPAAEKTPLSVVLVLDASGSMRNNMHFLQEAAITFVHKLEDVDSALVVDFNEGVRGSADFTGDTDRLEQFVEALQAWGGTALYDAIHYGLNHVKDQPGRKAVVVFSDGADNRSSMKEEELLDYARSVEATVYCVGIRGESGLLARSPRGFMRKLAKETGGEFFFPDRVGDLIKVFAGISDELHNHYLLAYTPKRAPDSSWRAIEVRLKKSDAEIRVRKGYFAVKRRRPSPAAVPTGN
;
A
#
# COMPACT_ATOMS: atom_id res chain seq x y z
N MET A 1 -22.71 12.93 -6.53
CA MET A 1 -21.59 13.67 -5.93
C MET A 1 -20.49 12.66 -5.69
N ASP A 2 -19.26 12.98 -6.06
CA ASP A 2 -18.14 12.04 -5.86
C ASP A 2 -17.72 12.12 -4.39
N VAL A 3 -17.71 10.97 -3.72
CA VAL A 3 -17.27 10.83 -2.33
C VAL A 3 -15.78 10.51 -2.32
N VAL A 4 -15.02 11.20 -1.48
CA VAL A 4 -13.60 10.91 -1.25
C VAL A 4 -13.49 10.03 -0.01
N SER A 5 -12.91 8.85 -0.21
CA SER A 5 -12.60 7.89 0.86
C SER A 5 -11.15 8.07 1.31
N VAL A 6 -10.94 8.06 2.62
CA VAL A 6 -9.63 8.22 3.25
C VAL A 6 -9.44 7.12 4.28
N THR A 7 -8.44 6.29 4.08
CA THR A 7 -7.96 5.35 5.10
C THR A 7 -6.99 6.09 6.02
N ALA A 8 -7.25 6.05 7.32
CA ALA A 8 -6.41 6.66 8.33
C ALA A 8 -5.91 5.60 9.31
N VAL A 9 -4.61 5.57 9.54
CA VAL A 9 -3.97 4.72 10.54
C VAL A 9 -3.50 5.60 11.69
N VAL A 10 -3.86 5.24 12.91
CA VAL A 10 -3.55 6.02 14.11
C VAL A 10 -2.76 5.16 15.09
N HIS A 11 -1.55 5.59 15.43
CA HIS A 11 -0.68 4.91 16.38
C HIS A 11 -0.31 5.80 17.56
N ASP A 12 -0.18 5.19 18.73
CA ASP A 12 0.42 5.84 19.90
C ASP A 12 1.96 5.92 19.76
N LYS A 13 2.61 6.58 20.70
CA LYS A 13 4.09 6.71 20.74
C LYS A 13 4.84 5.36 20.84
N ALA A 14 4.14 4.28 21.19
CA ALA A 14 4.69 2.93 21.22
C ALA A 14 4.44 2.14 19.92
N GLY A 15 3.85 2.78 18.90
CA GLY A 15 3.52 2.16 17.62
C GLY A 15 2.28 1.26 17.63
N ARG A 16 1.46 1.31 18.69
CA ARG A 16 0.25 0.50 18.81
C ARG A 16 -0.94 1.25 18.20
N PHE A 17 -1.79 0.55 17.47
CA PHE A 17 -3.02 1.11 16.93
C PHE A 17 -3.92 1.67 18.04
N VAL A 18 -4.34 2.91 17.90
CA VAL A 18 -5.25 3.60 18.82
C VAL A 18 -6.69 3.28 18.43
N ARG A 19 -7.44 2.67 19.34
CA ARG A 19 -8.86 2.29 19.16
C ARG A 19 -9.79 3.28 19.82
N GLY A 20 -11.07 3.23 19.43
CA GLY A 20 -12.15 3.95 20.11
C GLY A 20 -12.22 5.45 19.77
N LEU A 21 -11.54 5.91 18.72
CA LEU A 21 -11.75 7.28 18.24
C LEU A 21 -13.13 7.40 17.59
N GLY A 22 -13.76 8.53 17.81
CA GLY A 22 -15.02 8.89 17.18
C GLY A 22 -14.87 9.96 16.09
N PRO A 23 -15.91 10.25 15.31
CA PRO A 23 -15.88 11.31 14.29
C PRO A 23 -15.63 12.69 14.89
N GLY A 24 -15.90 12.88 16.19
CA GLY A 24 -15.62 14.12 16.91
C GLY A 24 -14.14 14.36 17.23
N ASP A 25 -13.31 13.33 17.21
CA ASP A 25 -11.88 13.40 17.56
C ASP A 25 -11.00 13.74 16.36
N ILE A 26 -11.56 13.72 15.14
CA ILE A 26 -10.83 13.87 13.89
C ILE A 26 -11.37 15.07 13.10
N GLU A 27 -10.47 15.80 12.47
CA GLU A 27 -10.79 16.86 11.51
C GLU A 27 -10.11 16.57 10.17
N VAL A 28 -10.87 16.70 9.07
CA VAL A 28 -10.39 16.51 7.70
C VAL A 28 -10.33 17.85 7.00
N PHE A 29 -9.22 18.13 6.31
CA PHE A 29 -9.02 19.32 5.50
C PHE A 29 -8.64 18.91 4.07
N GLU A 30 -9.20 19.63 3.09
CA GLU A 30 -8.82 19.54 1.68
C GLU A 30 -8.32 20.92 1.26
N ASP A 31 -7.08 21.02 0.78
CA ASP A 31 -6.42 22.29 0.45
C ASP A 31 -6.54 23.35 1.57
N GLY A 32 -6.45 22.90 2.83
CA GLY A 32 -6.61 23.77 4.00
C GLY A 32 -8.06 24.11 4.37
N VAL A 33 -9.05 23.72 3.58
CA VAL A 33 -10.48 23.93 3.86
C VAL A 33 -11.06 22.74 4.58
N ARG A 34 -11.63 22.96 5.77
CA ARG A 34 -12.27 21.90 6.56
C ARG A 34 -13.43 21.27 5.80
N GLN A 35 -13.45 19.93 5.79
CA GLN A 35 -14.50 19.12 5.20
C GLN A 35 -15.40 18.50 6.27
N ASP A 36 -16.67 18.24 5.90
CA ASP A 36 -17.61 17.59 6.78
C ASP A 36 -17.56 16.08 6.55
N VAL A 37 -17.10 15.33 7.56
CA VAL A 37 -17.01 13.87 7.50
C VAL A 37 -18.43 13.29 7.51
N SER A 38 -18.83 12.68 6.41
CA SER A 38 -20.15 12.06 6.22
C SER A 38 -20.18 10.59 6.60
N TYR A 39 -19.02 9.94 6.66
CA TYR A 39 -18.88 8.54 7.07
C TYR A 39 -17.62 8.38 7.91
N PHE A 40 -17.73 7.62 8.99
CA PHE A 40 -16.65 7.30 9.89
C PHE A 40 -16.84 5.88 10.42
N ARG A 41 -15.82 5.03 10.30
CA ARG A 41 -15.84 3.68 10.84
C ARG A 41 -14.45 3.28 11.30
N GLU A 42 -14.37 2.71 12.50
CA GLU A 42 -13.23 1.93 12.93
C GLU A 42 -13.32 0.51 12.36
N VAL A 43 -12.26 0.07 11.70
CA VAL A 43 -12.09 -1.31 11.25
C VAL A 43 -10.99 -1.90 12.12
N SER A 44 -11.36 -2.72 13.09
CA SER A 44 -10.40 -3.35 14.00
C SER A 44 -11.04 -4.55 14.72
N GLY A 45 -10.24 -5.60 14.92
CA GLY A 45 -10.61 -6.79 15.67
C GLY A 45 -11.60 -7.72 14.94
N PRO A 46 -11.87 -8.89 15.54
CA PRO A 46 -12.58 -10.00 14.89
C PRO A 46 -14.09 -9.75 14.69
N ALA A 47 -14.68 -8.80 15.40
CA ALA A 47 -16.09 -8.46 15.29
C ALA A 47 -16.39 -7.35 14.28
N ALA A 48 -15.37 -6.71 13.70
CA ALA A 48 -15.57 -5.71 12.67
C ALA A 48 -16.09 -6.37 11.39
N GLU A 49 -17.02 -5.71 10.72
CA GLU A 49 -17.40 -6.10 9.37
C GLU A 49 -16.16 -6.03 8.47
N LYS A 50 -15.72 -7.18 7.98
CA LYS A 50 -14.49 -7.29 7.21
C LYS A 50 -14.62 -6.58 5.87
N THR A 51 -13.74 -5.64 5.63
CA THR A 51 -13.58 -5.05 4.30
C THR A 51 -12.49 -5.84 3.58
N PRO A 52 -12.78 -6.46 2.43
CA PRO A 52 -11.79 -7.22 1.69
C PRO A 52 -10.52 -6.39 1.45
N LEU A 53 -9.36 -7.01 1.64
CA LEU A 53 -8.06 -6.44 1.33
C LEU A 53 -7.53 -7.11 0.05
N SER A 54 -7.19 -6.29 -0.94
CA SER A 54 -6.43 -6.74 -2.11
C SER A 54 -5.01 -6.21 -1.97
N VAL A 55 -4.03 -7.09 -1.82
CA VAL A 55 -2.63 -6.72 -1.59
C VAL A 55 -1.71 -7.27 -2.67
N VAL A 56 -0.76 -6.44 -3.13
CA VAL A 56 0.34 -6.90 -3.97
C VAL A 56 1.62 -6.91 -3.16
N LEU A 57 2.28 -8.07 -3.10
CA LEU A 57 3.63 -8.20 -2.55
C LEU A 57 4.62 -8.06 -3.71
N VAL A 58 5.44 -7.01 -3.70
CA VAL A 58 6.48 -6.71 -4.70
C VAL A 58 7.82 -7.06 -4.09
N LEU A 59 8.39 -8.20 -4.50
CA LEU A 59 9.53 -8.84 -3.86
C LEU A 59 10.77 -8.78 -4.75
N ASP A 60 11.82 -8.17 -4.25
CA ASP A 60 13.11 -8.05 -4.94
C ASP A 60 13.82 -9.41 -5.02
N ALA A 61 13.97 -9.92 -6.24
CA ALA A 61 14.72 -11.11 -6.56
C ALA A 61 16.01 -10.80 -7.37
N SER A 62 16.55 -9.58 -7.21
CA SER A 62 17.83 -9.19 -7.82
C SER A 62 19.02 -9.91 -7.20
N GLY A 63 20.17 -9.87 -7.89
CA GLY A 63 21.36 -10.60 -7.49
C GLY A 63 21.91 -10.23 -6.11
N SER A 64 21.68 -9.00 -5.63
CA SER A 64 22.06 -8.53 -4.29
C SER A 64 21.29 -9.23 -3.17
N MET A 65 20.09 -9.72 -3.47
CA MET A 65 19.22 -10.42 -2.51
C MET A 65 19.66 -11.85 -2.18
N ARG A 66 20.68 -12.40 -2.87
CA ARG A 66 21.07 -13.82 -2.74
C ARG A 66 21.23 -14.29 -1.30
N ASN A 67 21.91 -13.51 -0.46
CA ASN A 67 22.16 -13.87 0.95
C ASN A 67 20.94 -13.58 1.86
N ASN A 68 19.97 -12.79 1.38
CA ASN A 68 18.81 -12.36 2.13
C ASN A 68 17.51 -13.04 1.66
N MET A 69 17.56 -13.82 0.58
CA MET A 69 16.38 -14.39 -0.07
C MET A 69 15.55 -15.26 0.89
N HIS A 70 16.20 -16.12 1.65
CA HIS A 70 15.50 -16.98 2.63
C HIS A 70 14.72 -16.17 3.67
N PHE A 71 15.28 -15.04 4.19
CA PHE A 71 14.56 -14.19 5.14
C PHE A 71 13.38 -13.48 4.49
N LEU A 72 13.52 -13.06 3.21
CA LEU A 72 12.43 -12.49 2.44
C LEU A 72 11.30 -13.50 2.24
N GLN A 73 11.65 -14.72 1.83
CA GLN A 73 10.68 -15.80 1.62
C GLN A 73 9.93 -16.11 2.92
N GLU A 74 10.62 -16.30 4.04
CA GLU A 74 10.01 -16.56 5.34
C GLU A 74 9.07 -15.42 5.80
N ALA A 75 9.49 -14.16 5.61
CA ALA A 75 8.67 -13.00 5.96
C ALA A 75 7.43 -12.88 5.05
N ALA A 76 7.58 -13.09 3.74
CA ALA A 76 6.47 -13.04 2.79
C ALA A 76 5.47 -14.17 3.03
N ILE A 77 5.92 -15.40 3.31
CA ILE A 77 5.07 -16.53 3.68
C ILE A 77 4.31 -16.23 4.98
N THR A 78 5.00 -15.69 6.01
CA THR A 78 4.35 -15.27 7.24
C THR A 78 3.24 -14.23 6.99
N PHE A 79 3.46 -13.30 6.06
CA PHE A 79 2.44 -12.32 5.67
C PHE A 79 1.25 -13.00 4.99
N VAL A 80 1.51 -13.87 4.02
CA VAL A 80 0.48 -14.59 3.26
C VAL A 80 -0.43 -15.40 4.18
N HIS A 81 0.14 -16.09 5.17
CA HIS A 81 -0.64 -16.86 6.15
C HIS A 81 -1.45 -16.00 7.15
N LYS A 82 -1.26 -14.69 7.16
CA LYS A 82 -2.09 -13.75 7.93
C LYS A 82 -3.25 -13.14 7.14
N LEU A 83 -3.39 -13.47 5.86
CA LEU A 83 -4.55 -13.08 5.07
C LEU A 83 -5.82 -13.69 5.66
N GLU A 84 -6.87 -12.90 5.72
CA GLU A 84 -8.19 -13.37 6.14
C GLU A 84 -8.95 -13.99 4.95
N ASP A 85 -10.00 -14.77 5.23
CA ASP A 85 -10.78 -15.49 4.20
C ASP A 85 -11.36 -14.60 3.10
N VAL A 86 -11.55 -13.31 3.38
CA VAL A 86 -12.06 -12.30 2.43
C VAL A 86 -10.98 -11.57 1.66
N ASP A 87 -9.72 -11.80 2.00
CA ASP A 87 -8.57 -11.12 1.40
C ASP A 87 -8.04 -11.86 0.19
N SER A 88 -7.32 -11.13 -0.65
CA SER A 88 -6.61 -11.71 -1.78
C SER A 88 -5.26 -11.04 -1.97
N ALA A 89 -4.28 -11.82 -2.42
CA ALA A 89 -2.96 -11.31 -2.74
C ALA A 89 -2.52 -11.67 -4.16
N LEU A 90 -1.67 -10.82 -4.72
CA LEU A 90 -0.87 -11.07 -5.90
C LEU A 90 0.60 -10.95 -5.48
N VAL A 91 1.42 -11.96 -5.78
CA VAL A 91 2.86 -11.88 -5.57
C VAL A 91 3.54 -11.51 -6.89
N VAL A 92 4.40 -10.52 -6.84
CA VAL A 92 5.22 -10.01 -7.95
C VAL A 92 6.67 -10.11 -7.53
N ASP A 93 7.47 -10.84 -8.27
CA ASP A 93 8.92 -10.81 -8.16
C ASP A 93 9.55 -9.99 -9.28
N PHE A 94 10.68 -9.39 -8.98
CA PHE A 94 11.40 -8.62 -9.97
C PHE A 94 12.92 -8.72 -9.81
N ASN A 95 13.58 -8.65 -10.95
CA ASN A 95 15.03 -8.53 -11.11
C ASN A 95 15.31 -7.60 -12.30
N GLU A 96 15.86 -8.07 -13.41
CA GLU A 96 15.98 -7.31 -14.68
C GLU A 96 14.62 -7.15 -15.38
N GLY A 97 13.61 -7.91 -15.00
CA GLY A 97 12.24 -7.86 -15.46
C GLY A 97 11.26 -8.08 -14.32
N VAL A 98 9.97 -8.00 -14.62
CA VAL A 98 8.89 -8.15 -13.65
C VAL A 98 8.07 -9.39 -13.97
N ARG A 99 7.80 -10.23 -12.99
CA ARG A 99 6.95 -11.42 -13.09
C ARG A 99 5.94 -11.42 -11.94
N GLY A 100 4.67 -11.64 -12.25
CA GLY A 100 3.61 -11.82 -11.25
C GLY A 100 3.13 -13.26 -11.16
N SER A 101 2.54 -13.65 -10.02
CA SER A 101 1.64 -14.79 -9.94
C SER A 101 0.45 -14.54 -10.89
N ALA A 102 -0.27 -15.61 -11.31
CA ALA A 102 -1.24 -15.48 -12.41
C ALA A 102 -2.31 -14.41 -12.13
N ASP A 103 -2.93 -14.44 -10.93
CA ASP A 103 -4.04 -13.57 -10.53
C ASP A 103 -4.05 -13.34 -9.01
N PHE A 104 -4.88 -12.41 -8.55
CA PHE A 104 -5.20 -12.29 -7.13
C PHE A 104 -5.88 -13.56 -6.62
N THR A 105 -5.42 -14.07 -5.49
CA THR A 105 -5.98 -15.28 -4.87
C THR A 105 -5.92 -15.21 -3.35
N GLY A 106 -6.89 -15.83 -2.67
CA GLY A 106 -6.84 -16.12 -1.23
C GLY A 106 -6.24 -17.49 -0.91
N ASP A 107 -5.82 -18.24 -1.94
CA ASP A 107 -5.18 -19.55 -1.77
C ASP A 107 -3.73 -19.34 -1.28
N THR A 108 -3.54 -19.48 0.02
CA THR A 108 -2.25 -19.25 0.69
C THR A 108 -1.19 -20.26 0.27
N ASP A 109 -1.55 -21.53 0.00
CA ASP A 109 -0.62 -22.55 -0.41
C ASP A 109 -0.04 -22.25 -1.80
N ARG A 110 -0.89 -21.72 -2.70
CA ARG A 110 -0.46 -21.30 -4.03
C ARG A 110 0.47 -20.08 -3.97
N LEU A 111 0.18 -19.12 -3.09
CA LEU A 111 1.04 -17.95 -2.89
C LEU A 111 2.38 -18.34 -2.28
N GLU A 112 2.38 -19.24 -1.29
CA GLU A 112 3.59 -19.79 -0.67
C GLU A 112 4.48 -20.49 -1.70
N GLN A 113 3.93 -21.38 -2.53
CA GLN A 113 4.69 -22.06 -3.60
C GLN A 113 5.34 -21.06 -4.55
N PHE A 114 4.68 -19.95 -4.89
CA PHE A 114 5.27 -18.92 -5.71
C PHE A 114 6.44 -18.22 -5.00
N VAL A 115 6.29 -17.90 -3.72
CA VAL A 115 7.33 -17.26 -2.90
C VAL A 115 8.54 -18.20 -2.73
N GLU A 116 8.33 -19.48 -2.47
CA GLU A 116 9.41 -20.49 -2.34
C GLU A 116 10.22 -20.66 -3.63
N ALA A 117 9.57 -20.47 -4.79
CA ALA A 117 10.23 -20.58 -6.09
C ALA A 117 11.11 -19.37 -6.46
N LEU A 118 11.15 -18.30 -5.64
CA LEU A 118 11.96 -17.12 -5.91
C LEU A 118 13.46 -17.42 -5.92
N GLN A 119 14.15 -16.89 -6.92
CA GLN A 119 15.59 -17.05 -7.08
C GLN A 119 16.26 -15.70 -7.36
N ALA A 120 17.31 -15.39 -6.61
CA ALA A 120 18.05 -14.13 -6.75
C ALA A 120 19.04 -14.13 -7.89
N TRP A 121 18.84 -13.25 -8.89
CA TRP A 121 19.79 -13.03 -10.00
C TRP A 121 19.54 -11.67 -10.69
N GLY A 122 20.51 -11.22 -11.49
CA GLY A 122 20.37 -10.05 -12.38
C GLY A 122 20.35 -8.70 -11.67
N GLY A 123 19.80 -7.70 -12.37
CA GLY A 123 19.67 -6.30 -11.92
C GLY A 123 18.38 -6.05 -11.15
N THR A 124 17.94 -4.78 -11.05
CA THR A 124 16.83 -4.34 -10.19
C THR A 124 15.92 -3.38 -10.94
N ALA A 125 14.75 -3.85 -11.41
CA ALA A 125 13.71 -3.07 -12.06
C ALA A 125 12.62 -2.65 -11.06
N LEU A 126 13.01 -1.93 -10.00
CA LEU A 126 12.16 -1.59 -8.86
C LEU A 126 10.95 -0.73 -9.26
N TYR A 127 11.18 0.32 -10.08
CA TYR A 127 10.08 1.23 -10.44
C TYR A 127 9.06 0.56 -11.34
N ASP A 128 9.51 -0.24 -12.31
CA ASP A 128 8.61 -1.00 -13.20
C ASP A 128 7.79 -2.03 -12.40
N ALA A 129 8.38 -2.67 -11.37
CA ALA A 129 7.71 -3.62 -10.51
C ALA A 129 6.64 -2.97 -9.61
N ILE A 130 6.94 -1.82 -9.03
CA ILE A 130 5.96 -1.06 -8.24
C ILE A 130 4.82 -0.57 -9.13
N HIS A 131 5.12 -0.07 -10.32
CA HIS A 131 4.11 0.32 -11.30
C HIS A 131 3.21 -0.86 -11.69
N TYR A 132 3.81 -2.02 -11.95
CA TYR A 132 3.08 -3.26 -12.23
C TYR A 132 2.10 -3.59 -11.09
N GLY A 133 2.58 -3.58 -9.84
CA GLY A 133 1.75 -3.85 -8.66
C GLY A 133 0.60 -2.86 -8.51
N LEU A 134 0.87 -1.56 -8.63
CA LEU A 134 -0.15 -0.51 -8.56
C LEU A 134 -1.19 -0.63 -9.69
N ASN A 135 -0.75 -0.99 -10.90
CA ASN A 135 -1.65 -1.17 -12.03
C ASN A 135 -2.59 -2.36 -11.87
N HIS A 136 -2.14 -3.43 -11.22
CA HIS A 136 -2.99 -4.61 -10.97
C HIS A 136 -3.93 -4.43 -9.78
N VAL A 137 -3.52 -3.69 -8.74
CA VAL A 137 -4.37 -3.50 -7.57
C VAL A 137 -5.43 -2.41 -7.74
N LYS A 138 -5.24 -1.44 -8.65
CA LYS A 138 -6.10 -0.24 -8.76
C LYS A 138 -7.58 -0.56 -8.96
N ASP A 139 -7.89 -1.61 -9.72
CA ASP A 139 -9.25 -1.99 -10.10
C ASP A 139 -9.82 -3.10 -9.19
N GLN A 140 -9.06 -3.55 -8.18
CA GLN A 140 -9.52 -4.55 -7.23
C GLN A 140 -10.56 -3.97 -6.26
N PRO A 141 -11.50 -4.81 -5.77
CA PRO A 141 -12.48 -4.38 -4.78
C PRO A 141 -11.85 -4.13 -3.40
N GLY A 142 -12.55 -3.40 -2.55
CA GLY A 142 -12.20 -3.20 -1.17
C GLY A 142 -10.97 -2.31 -0.96
N ARG A 143 -10.22 -2.59 0.09
CA ARG A 143 -8.97 -1.89 0.43
C ARG A 143 -7.82 -2.39 -0.43
N LYS A 144 -6.96 -1.48 -0.85
CA LYS A 144 -5.85 -1.79 -1.75
C LYS A 144 -4.52 -1.43 -1.10
N ALA A 145 -3.58 -2.36 -1.17
CA ALA A 145 -2.23 -2.12 -0.68
C ALA A 145 -1.17 -2.71 -1.62
N VAL A 146 0.02 -2.11 -1.60
CA VAL A 146 1.22 -2.65 -2.22
C VAL A 146 2.31 -2.69 -1.14
N VAL A 147 2.92 -3.85 -0.93
CA VAL A 147 4.04 -4.03 0.00
C VAL A 147 5.29 -4.30 -0.82
N VAL A 148 6.20 -3.34 -0.81
CA VAL A 148 7.44 -3.38 -1.60
C VAL A 148 8.60 -3.76 -0.71
N PHE A 149 9.39 -4.72 -1.16
CA PHE A 149 10.61 -5.12 -0.49
C PHE A 149 11.80 -5.05 -1.44
N SER A 150 12.87 -4.30 -1.05
CA SER A 150 14.09 -4.21 -1.85
C SER A 150 15.30 -3.80 -1.00
N ASP A 151 16.48 -4.31 -1.37
CA ASP A 151 17.78 -3.92 -0.81
C ASP A 151 18.58 -2.98 -1.72
N GLY A 152 18.13 -2.76 -2.95
CA GLY A 152 18.86 -2.12 -4.01
C GLY A 152 18.25 -0.87 -4.61
N ALA A 153 19.11 -0.10 -5.27
CA ALA A 153 18.69 1.00 -6.12
C ALA A 153 18.24 0.47 -7.49
N ASP A 154 17.21 1.11 -8.04
CA ASP A 154 16.80 0.84 -9.41
C ASP A 154 17.94 1.05 -10.42
N ASN A 155 18.12 0.09 -11.32
CA ASN A 155 19.13 0.15 -12.36
C ASN A 155 18.69 -0.47 -13.70
N ARG A 156 17.42 -0.92 -13.79
CA ARG A 156 16.86 -1.60 -14.96
C ARG A 156 15.52 -1.08 -15.42
N SER A 157 14.79 -0.32 -14.60
CA SER A 157 13.46 0.18 -14.97
C SER A 157 13.50 1.10 -16.19
N SER A 158 12.46 0.99 -16.99
CA SER A 158 12.14 1.93 -18.06
C SER A 158 11.45 3.18 -17.50
N MET A 159 10.64 3.01 -16.48
CA MET A 159 9.92 4.09 -15.78
C MET A 159 10.88 4.92 -14.91
N LYS A 160 10.62 6.23 -14.83
CA LYS A 160 11.37 7.14 -13.96
C LYS A 160 10.69 7.31 -12.60
N GLU A 161 11.50 7.69 -11.60
CA GLU A 161 11.03 7.93 -10.23
C GLU A 161 9.84 8.90 -10.15
N GLU A 162 9.91 10.03 -10.88
CA GLU A 162 8.86 11.06 -10.86
C GLU A 162 7.56 10.56 -11.49
N GLU A 163 7.65 9.85 -12.60
CA GLU A 163 6.52 9.25 -13.30
C GLU A 163 5.79 8.23 -12.40
N LEU A 164 6.57 7.40 -11.70
CA LEU A 164 6.00 6.43 -10.75
C LEU A 164 5.32 7.11 -9.55
N LEU A 165 5.92 8.18 -9.01
CA LEU A 165 5.30 8.94 -7.91
C LEU A 165 3.96 9.56 -8.33
N ASP A 166 3.90 10.14 -9.52
CA ASP A 166 2.66 10.74 -10.03
C ASP A 166 1.61 9.67 -10.32
N TYR A 167 2.03 8.51 -10.83
CA TYR A 167 1.13 7.39 -11.00
C TYR A 167 0.60 6.87 -9.66
N ALA A 168 1.46 6.67 -8.67
CA ALA A 168 1.07 6.22 -7.34
C ALA A 168 0.07 7.16 -6.64
N ARG A 169 0.23 8.48 -6.84
CA ARG A 169 -0.72 9.50 -6.36
C ARG A 169 -2.10 9.38 -7.00
N SER A 170 -2.16 8.91 -8.25
CA SER A 170 -3.42 8.72 -8.99
C SER A 170 -4.16 7.45 -8.58
N VAL A 171 -3.47 6.47 -8.03
CA VAL A 171 -4.04 5.18 -7.60
C VAL A 171 -4.48 5.27 -6.13
N GLU A 172 -5.68 4.77 -5.84
CA GLU A 172 -6.21 4.67 -4.49
C GLU A 172 -5.71 3.41 -3.78
N ALA A 173 -4.40 3.35 -3.53
CA ALA A 173 -3.74 2.24 -2.84
C ALA A 173 -2.70 2.78 -1.85
N THR A 174 -2.55 2.10 -0.71
CA THR A 174 -1.51 2.40 0.28
C THR A 174 -0.24 1.62 -0.06
N VAL A 175 0.91 2.28 -0.11
CA VAL A 175 2.19 1.62 -0.40
C VAL A 175 3.04 1.55 0.85
N TYR A 176 3.36 0.34 1.28
CA TYR A 176 4.33 0.06 2.32
C TYR A 176 5.67 -0.30 1.67
N CYS A 177 6.75 0.24 2.19
CA CYS A 177 8.07 -0.04 1.67
C CYS A 177 8.97 -0.60 2.76
N VAL A 178 9.63 -1.71 2.48
CA VAL A 178 10.59 -2.34 3.38
C VAL A 178 11.93 -2.40 2.68
N GLY A 179 12.87 -1.60 3.20
CA GLY A 179 14.26 -1.61 2.72
C GLY A 179 15.15 -2.42 3.65
N ILE A 180 16.15 -3.08 3.11
CA ILE A 180 17.23 -3.68 3.91
C ILE A 180 18.60 -3.14 3.49
N ARG A 181 19.61 -3.43 4.29
CA ARG A 181 20.98 -3.11 3.92
C ARG A 181 21.47 -4.11 2.86
N GLY A 182 21.72 -3.61 1.65
CA GLY A 182 22.40 -4.39 0.62
C GLY A 182 23.90 -4.53 0.92
N GLU A 183 24.55 -5.51 0.31
CA GLU A 183 26.01 -5.75 0.45
C GLU A 183 26.86 -4.65 -0.18
N SER A 184 26.31 -3.82 -1.03
CA SER A 184 27.03 -2.83 -1.87
C SER A 184 27.61 -1.63 -1.13
N GLY A 185 27.64 -1.62 0.20
CA GLY A 185 28.30 -0.59 1.01
C GLY A 185 27.68 0.81 0.94
N LEU A 186 28.29 1.77 1.66
CA LEU A 186 27.84 3.17 1.85
C LEU A 186 27.75 4.02 0.56
N LEU A 187 28.21 3.56 -0.58
CA LEU A 187 28.32 4.32 -1.84
C LEU A 187 27.19 4.03 -2.85
N ALA A 188 26.42 2.98 -2.68
CA ALA A 188 25.27 2.73 -3.56
C ALA A 188 24.16 3.77 -3.24
N ARG A 189 23.62 4.43 -4.27
CA ARG A 189 22.41 5.26 -4.14
C ARG A 189 21.29 4.38 -3.57
N SER A 190 21.08 4.52 -2.26
CA SER A 190 20.04 3.74 -1.58
C SER A 190 18.65 4.23 -2.05
N PRO A 191 17.71 3.34 -2.40
CA PRO A 191 16.34 3.69 -2.77
C PRO A 191 15.54 4.28 -1.60
N ARG A 192 16.15 4.40 -0.41
CA ARG A 192 15.49 4.82 0.83
C ARG A 192 14.75 6.15 0.72
N GLY A 193 15.35 7.12 0.04
CA GLY A 193 14.72 8.45 -0.15
C GLY A 193 13.43 8.33 -0.94
N PHE A 194 13.48 7.63 -2.07
CA PHE A 194 12.32 7.35 -2.92
C PHE A 194 11.26 6.52 -2.20
N MET A 195 11.63 5.36 -1.63
CA MET A 195 10.69 4.46 -0.95
C MET A 195 9.98 5.15 0.22
N ARG A 196 10.71 5.97 1.00
CA ARG A 196 10.13 6.78 2.08
C ARG A 196 9.15 7.81 1.54
N LYS A 197 9.49 8.49 0.45
CA LYS A 197 8.62 9.47 -0.20
C LYS A 197 7.35 8.79 -0.73
N LEU A 198 7.50 7.68 -1.45
CA LEU A 198 6.39 6.91 -2.01
C LEU A 198 5.41 6.45 -0.92
N ALA A 199 5.92 5.82 0.14
CA ALA A 199 5.11 5.39 1.28
C ALA A 199 4.35 6.57 1.90
N LYS A 200 5.04 7.68 2.19
CA LYS A 200 4.44 8.89 2.78
C LYS A 200 3.35 9.50 1.90
N GLU A 201 3.55 9.59 0.58
CA GLU A 201 2.57 10.14 -0.36
C GLU A 201 1.27 9.33 -0.42
N THR A 202 1.38 8.00 -0.26
CA THR A 202 0.25 7.07 -0.35
C THR A 202 -0.39 6.73 1.00
N GLY A 203 0.15 7.26 2.12
CA GLY A 203 -0.37 7.02 3.48
C GLY A 203 0.16 5.76 4.15
N GLY A 204 1.12 5.09 3.53
CA GLY A 204 1.82 3.95 4.12
C GLY A 204 3.06 4.35 4.93
N GLU A 205 3.94 3.38 5.15
CA GLU A 205 5.15 3.56 5.96
C GLU A 205 6.37 2.93 5.30
N PHE A 206 7.54 3.51 5.60
CA PHE A 206 8.84 2.99 5.19
C PHE A 206 9.55 2.38 6.39
N PHE A 207 9.80 1.09 6.33
CA PHE A 207 10.54 0.33 7.32
C PHE A 207 11.97 0.08 6.86
N PHE A 208 12.89 0.16 7.79
CA PHE A 208 14.30 -0.17 7.54
C PHE A 208 14.88 -0.90 8.75
N PRO A 209 14.61 -2.21 8.89
CA PRO A 209 15.08 -2.98 10.04
C PRO A 209 16.62 -3.06 10.09
N ASP A 210 17.16 -3.00 11.29
CA ASP A 210 18.61 -3.09 11.50
C ASP A 210 19.16 -4.50 11.22
N ARG A 211 18.32 -5.51 11.41
CA ARG A 211 18.62 -6.93 11.18
C ARG A 211 17.63 -7.53 10.21
N VAL A 212 18.12 -8.32 9.26
CA VAL A 212 17.27 -9.01 8.28
C VAL A 212 16.27 -9.95 8.96
N GLY A 213 16.65 -10.61 10.06
CA GLY A 213 15.73 -11.45 10.86
C GLY A 213 14.55 -10.72 11.49
N ASP A 214 14.55 -9.37 11.54
CA ASP A 214 13.39 -8.60 12.02
C ASP A 214 12.31 -8.41 10.93
N LEU A 215 12.55 -8.86 9.69
CA LEU A 215 11.59 -8.77 8.58
C LEU A 215 10.25 -9.42 8.91
N ILE A 216 10.26 -10.59 9.55
CA ILE A 216 9.05 -11.28 9.97
C ILE A 216 8.18 -10.37 10.85
N LYS A 217 8.79 -9.64 11.79
CA LYS A 217 8.06 -8.69 12.64
C LYS A 217 7.52 -7.51 11.84
N VAL A 218 8.30 -6.99 10.89
CA VAL A 218 7.88 -5.88 10.02
C VAL A 218 6.68 -6.29 9.17
N PHE A 219 6.74 -7.44 8.50
CA PHE A 219 5.63 -7.93 7.68
C PHE A 219 4.39 -8.25 8.52
N ALA A 220 4.59 -8.85 9.72
CA ALA A 220 3.50 -9.07 10.66
C ALA A 220 2.83 -7.75 11.09
N GLY A 221 3.64 -6.72 11.38
CA GLY A 221 3.15 -5.39 11.73
C GLY A 221 2.39 -4.71 10.60
N ILE A 222 2.87 -4.83 9.34
CA ILE A 222 2.16 -4.34 8.16
C ILE A 222 0.80 -5.04 8.00
N SER A 223 0.76 -6.38 8.15
CA SER A 223 -0.49 -7.12 8.11
C SER A 223 -1.47 -6.67 9.18
N ASP A 224 -0.99 -6.53 10.42
CA ASP A 224 -1.81 -6.05 11.53
C ASP A 224 -2.35 -4.63 11.26
N GLU A 225 -1.57 -3.72 10.69
CA GLU A 225 -2.00 -2.37 10.32
C GLU A 225 -3.01 -2.37 9.18
N LEU A 226 -2.82 -3.25 8.20
CA LEU A 226 -3.76 -3.41 7.10
C LEU A 226 -5.15 -3.86 7.58
N HIS A 227 -5.25 -4.54 8.70
CA HIS A 227 -6.51 -4.97 9.30
C HIS A 227 -7.03 -4.03 10.43
N ASN A 228 -6.24 -3.00 10.83
CA ASN A 228 -6.62 -2.05 11.87
C ASN A 228 -6.47 -0.61 11.36
N HIS A 229 -7.59 0.05 11.06
CA HIS A 229 -7.60 1.41 10.51
C HIS A 229 -8.94 2.09 10.74
N TYR A 230 -8.99 3.39 10.46
CA TYR A 230 -10.23 4.16 10.35
C TYR A 230 -10.53 4.42 8.89
N LEU A 231 -11.78 4.23 8.51
CA LEU A 231 -12.30 4.61 7.19
C LEU A 231 -13.14 5.87 7.34
N LEU A 232 -12.71 6.92 6.65
CA LEU A 232 -13.35 8.23 6.62
C LEU A 232 -13.90 8.48 5.22
N ALA A 233 -15.03 9.19 5.12
CA ALA A 233 -15.46 9.70 3.83
C ALA A 233 -16.08 11.09 3.96
N TYR A 234 -15.87 11.91 2.93
CA TYR A 234 -16.47 13.25 2.82
C TYR A 234 -16.84 13.56 1.36
N THR A 235 -17.77 14.49 1.18
CA THR A 235 -18.07 15.05 -0.14
C THR A 235 -17.32 16.36 -0.28
N PRO A 236 -16.39 16.49 -1.25
CA PRO A 236 -15.64 17.73 -1.45
C PRO A 236 -16.54 18.95 -1.66
N LYS A 237 -16.23 20.05 -0.99
CA LYS A 237 -16.96 21.34 -1.15
C LYS A 237 -16.69 21.98 -2.51
N ARG A 238 -15.57 21.62 -3.17
CA ARG A 238 -15.17 22.11 -4.48
C ARG A 238 -15.50 21.08 -5.56
N ALA A 239 -16.06 21.51 -6.71
CA ALA A 239 -16.35 20.61 -7.82
C ALA A 239 -15.09 19.98 -8.44
N PRO A 240 -15.15 18.78 -9.02
CA PRO A 240 -14.02 18.12 -9.66
C PRO A 240 -13.48 18.94 -10.83
N ASP A 241 -12.15 19.14 -10.87
CA ASP A 241 -11.44 19.94 -11.86
C ASP A 241 -10.15 19.26 -12.38
N SER A 242 -9.96 17.98 -12.04
CA SER A 242 -8.78 17.18 -12.34
C SER A 242 -7.48 17.69 -11.69
N SER A 243 -7.55 18.69 -10.83
CA SER A 243 -6.38 19.16 -10.10
C SER A 243 -6.03 18.22 -8.92
N TRP A 244 -4.77 18.28 -8.49
CA TRP A 244 -4.35 17.69 -7.23
C TRP A 244 -4.97 18.43 -6.06
N ARG A 245 -5.43 17.69 -5.05
CA ARG A 245 -5.96 18.22 -3.80
C ARG A 245 -5.27 17.57 -2.63
N ALA A 246 -4.68 18.40 -1.79
CA ALA A 246 -4.01 17.95 -0.59
C ALA A 246 -5.05 17.55 0.48
N ILE A 247 -4.82 16.39 1.10
CA ILE A 247 -5.61 15.92 2.25
C ILE A 247 -4.75 16.04 3.51
N GLU A 248 -5.31 16.64 4.53
CA GLU A 248 -4.75 16.66 5.88
C GLU A 248 -5.81 16.17 6.86
N VAL A 249 -5.41 15.28 7.76
CA VAL A 249 -6.27 14.80 8.85
C VAL A 249 -5.56 15.09 10.17
N ARG A 250 -6.28 15.69 11.11
CA ARG A 250 -5.78 16.10 12.42
C ARG A 250 -6.56 15.43 13.53
N LEU A 251 -5.86 15.01 14.58
CA LEU A 251 -6.45 14.60 15.85
C LEU A 251 -6.61 15.81 16.77
N LYS A 252 -7.77 15.96 17.40
CA LYS A 252 -8.07 17.13 18.24
C LYS A 252 -7.42 17.06 19.63
N LYS A 253 -7.27 15.87 20.21
CA LYS A 253 -6.90 15.69 21.62
C LYS A 253 -6.03 14.46 21.86
N SER A 254 -5.05 14.17 21.01
CA SER A 254 -4.22 12.98 21.19
C SER A 254 -2.77 13.29 20.86
N ASP A 255 -1.86 12.72 21.64
CA ASP A 255 -0.44 12.64 21.35
C ASP A 255 -0.11 11.55 20.29
N ALA A 256 -1.15 10.92 19.72
CA ALA A 256 -1.01 9.88 18.71
C ALA A 256 -0.67 10.49 17.35
N GLU A 257 -0.01 9.71 16.53
CA GLU A 257 0.29 10.05 15.14
C GLU A 257 -0.78 9.48 14.21
N ILE A 258 -1.21 10.28 13.23
CA ILE A 258 -2.15 9.86 12.19
C ILE A 258 -1.48 9.88 10.83
N ARG A 259 -1.63 8.79 10.08
CA ARG A 259 -1.16 8.66 8.71
C ARG A 259 -2.33 8.50 7.75
N VAL A 260 -2.29 9.29 6.68
CA VAL A 260 -3.24 9.26 5.57
C VAL A 260 -2.48 9.56 4.28
N ARG A 261 -3.08 9.22 3.12
CA ARG A 261 -2.58 9.67 1.82
C ARG A 261 -2.51 11.20 1.78
N LYS A 262 -1.52 11.75 1.07
CA LYS A 262 -1.29 13.21 1.04
C LYS A 262 -2.28 13.97 0.17
N GLY A 263 -3.02 13.30 -0.67
CA GLY A 263 -4.00 13.92 -1.55
C GLY A 263 -4.52 12.98 -2.62
N TYR A 264 -5.22 13.54 -3.59
CA TYR A 264 -5.77 12.83 -4.73
C TYR A 264 -5.98 13.78 -5.92
N PHE A 265 -6.14 13.24 -7.13
CA PHE A 265 -6.58 14.01 -8.29
C PHE A 265 -8.10 14.02 -8.36
N ALA A 266 -8.71 15.21 -8.37
CA ALA A 266 -10.16 15.40 -8.36
C ALA A 266 -10.80 15.16 -9.74
N VAL A 267 -10.67 13.94 -10.27
CA VAL A 267 -11.19 13.55 -11.59
C VAL A 267 -12.69 13.29 -11.51
N LYS A 268 -13.46 13.76 -12.50
CA LYS A 268 -14.86 13.34 -12.65
C LYS A 268 -14.92 11.83 -12.89
N ARG A 269 -15.40 11.05 -11.93
CA ARG A 269 -15.71 9.63 -12.18
C ARG A 269 -16.85 9.56 -13.20
N ARG A 270 -16.62 8.93 -14.37
CA ARG A 270 -17.72 8.57 -15.28
C ARG A 270 -18.63 7.62 -14.52
N ARG A 271 -19.90 7.97 -14.34
CA ARG A 271 -20.91 7.00 -13.90
C ARG A 271 -20.86 5.82 -14.89
N PRO A 272 -20.81 4.56 -14.41
CA PRO A 272 -21.02 3.45 -15.31
C PRO A 272 -22.36 3.70 -16.02
N SER A 273 -22.33 3.62 -17.34
CA SER A 273 -23.55 3.68 -18.14
C SER A 273 -24.48 2.57 -17.64
N PRO A 274 -25.76 2.84 -17.33
CA PRO A 274 -26.67 1.77 -16.97
C PRO A 274 -26.62 0.74 -18.10
N ALA A 275 -26.32 -0.51 -17.72
CA ALA A 275 -26.32 -1.62 -18.66
C ALA A 275 -27.66 -1.61 -19.41
N ALA A 276 -27.60 -1.56 -20.73
CA ALA A 276 -28.79 -1.65 -21.60
C ALA A 276 -29.52 -2.94 -21.22
N VAL A 277 -30.70 -2.80 -20.66
CA VAL A 277 -31.62 -3.92 -20.42
C VAL A 277 -31.90 -4.53 -21.81
N PRO A 278 -31.58 -5.80 -22.05
CA PRO A 278 -31.95 -6.43 -23.32
C PRO A 278 -33.46 -6.45 -23.39
N THR A 279 -34.03 -5.66 -24.32
CA THR A 279 -35.45 -5.78 -24.69
C THR A 279 -35.57 -7.11 -25.40
N GLY A 280 -36.07 -8.11 -24.66
CA GLY A 280 -36.49 -9.38 -25.24
C GLY A 280 -37.67 -9.15 -26.19
N ASN A 281 -37.53 -9.67 -27.39
CA ASN A 281 -38.62 -10.02 -28.30
C ASN A 281 -38.86 -11.51 -28.16
#